data_a1a3005f5a0b8afd070be293ecf5af51
#
_entry.id   a1a3005f5a0b8afd070be293ecf5af51
#
_cell.length_a   1.000
_cell.length_b   1.000
_cell.length_c   1.000
_cell.angle_alpha   90.00
_cell.angle_beta   90.00
_cell.angle_gamma   90.00
#
_symmetry.space_group_name_H-M   'P 1'
#
loop_
_entity.id
_entity.type
_entity.pdbx_description
1 polymer ?
#
loop_
_entity_poly.entity_id
_entity_poly.type
_entity_poly.pdbx_seq_one_letter_code
_entity_poly.pdbx_strand_id
1 'polypeptide(L)'
;MRFTKYIYLIIYAYACACLPLGAQNDVLAAQKGVIKGGYDFWVYTPADYETTQDSTPVILFLHGASLCGRDLSRVRRYGPLHALQMGRNIPALIIAPQNPGGAWNPKKINDVLDWTLSHYAADTTRIYVIGMSLGGYGTMDYAGTYPHRVAAAMALCGGCTLRDMQGLGELPLWILHGTADRAVGIRHSQTVVEALRREKNDQRLRFDWLNGQSHGALGRLFYMEKTYDWLFAHTVADSGRVADRLITITNADLKQAYRNITRRKEPMHVK
;
A
#
# COMPACT_ATOMS: atom_id res chain seq x y z
N MET A 1 -7.68 -46.64 70.04
CA MET A 1 -8.11 -46.68 68.64
C MET A 1 -7.86 -45.35 68.03
N ARG A 2 -6.84 -45.24 67.19
CA ARG A 2 -6.53 -44.00 66.43
C ARG A 2 -6.98 -44.20 64.99
N PHE A 3 -7.95 -43.40 64.51
CA PHE A 3 -8.39 -43.38 63.17
C PHE A 3 -7.55 -42.39 62.37
N THR A 4 -6.73 -42.86 61.46
CA THR A 4 -5.95 -42.09 60.49
C THR A 4 -6.84 -41.77 59.28
N LYS A 5 -7.19 -40.52 59.08
CA LYS A 5 -7.91 -40.05 57.86
C LYS A 5 -6.90 -39.78 56.75
N TYR A 6 -7.00 -40.54 55.68
CA TYR A 6 -6.28 -40.27 54.42
C TYR A 6 -7.07 -39.25 53.62
N ILE A 7 -6.45 -38.08 53.39
CA ILE A 7 -6.95 -37.05 52.47
C ILE A 7 -6.31 -37.33 51.11
N TYR A 8 -7.13 -37.74 50.12
CA TYR A 8 -6.71 -37.84 48.73
C TYR A 8 -6.78 -36.47 48.09
N LEU A 9 -5.63 -35.88 47.78
CA LEU A 9 -5.50 -34.66 46.98
C LEU A 9 -5.61 -35.03 45.51
N ILE A 10 -6.75 -34.73 44.87
CA ILE A 10 -6.92 -34.89 43.43
C ILE A 10 -6.33 -33.66 42.76
N ILE A 11 -5.13 -33.82 42.16
CA ILE A 11 -4.51 -32.81 41.33
C ILE A 11 -5.13 -32.90 39.91
N TYR A 12 -6.03 -31.98 39.58
CA TYR A 12 -6.48 -31.79 38.21
C TYR A 12 -5.34 -31.10 37.44
N ALA A 13 -4.57 -31.87 36.68
CA ALA A 13 -3.67 -31.34 35.69
C ALA A 13 -4.49 -30.81 34.50
N TYR A 14 -4.68 -29.50 34.42
CA TYR A 14 -5.14 -28.85 33.18
C TYR A 14 -4.02 -28.99 32.18
N ALA A 15 -4.14 -30.00 31.30
CA ALA A 15 -3.36 -30.07 30.08
C ALA A 15 -3.89 -28.95 29.16
N CYS A 16 -3.24 -27.79 29.18
CA CYS A 16 -3.42 -26.76 28.17
C CYS A 16 -2.90 -27.37 26.86
N ALA A 17 -3.81 -27.95 26.08
CA ALA A 17 -3.50 -28.39 24.74
C ALA A 17 -3.18 -27.13 23.92
N CYS A 18 -1.90 -26.78 23.80
CA CYS A 18 -1.41 -25.90 22.78
C CYS A 18 -1.69 -26.59 21.43
N LEU A 19 -2.87 -26.32 20.87
CA LEU A 19 -3.11 -26.59 19.46
C LEU A 19 -2.00 -25.87 18.70
N PRO A 20 -1.28 -26.53 17.77
CA PRO A 20 -0.36 -25.81 16.93
C PRO A 20 -1.18 -24.73 16.22
N LEU A 21 -0.85 -23.45 16.39
CA LEU A 21 -1.32 -22.40 15.49
C LEU A 21 -0.91 -22.88 14.10
N GLY A 22 -1.87 -23.39 13.34
CA GLY A 22 -1.66 -23.71 11.94
C GLY A 22 -1.08 -22.48 11.30
N ALA A 23 0.02 -22.62 10.56
CA ALA A 23 0.61 -21.53 9.81
C ALA A 23 -0.51 -20.91 8.98
N GLN A 24 -0.96 -19.73 9.41
CA GLN A 24 -2.06 -19.04 8.74
C GLN A 24 -1.51 -18.54 7.42
N ASN A 25 -2.07 -19.02 6.33
CA ASN A 25 -1.64 -18.62 5.00
C ASN A 25 -2.20 -17.25 4.68
N ASP A 26 -1.38 -16.41 4.07
CA ASP A 26 -1.87 -15.16 3.49
C ASP A 26 -2.93 -15.43 2.40
N VAL A 27 -3.93 -14.56 2.33
CA VAL A 27 -5.09 -14.73 1.46
C VAL A 27 -5.20 -13.56 0.47
N LEU A 28 -5.50 -13.89 -0.77
CA LEU A 28 -5.82 -12.94 -1.82
C LEU A 28 -7.26 -13.16 -2.29
N ALA A 29 -8.18 -12.27 -1.93
CA ALA A 29 -9.60 -12.37 -2.25
C ALA A 29 -10.01 -11.43 -3.38
N ALA A 30 -10.73 -11.95 -4.37
CA ALA A 30 -11.31 -11.16 -5.46
C ALA A 30 -12.68 -10.61 -5.05
N GLN A 31 -12.85 -9.30 -5.13
CA GLN A 31 -14.12 -8.61 -4.87
C GLN A 31 -14.67 -8.07 -6.20
N LYS A 32 -15.72 -8.71 -6.72
CA LYS A 32 -16.32 -8.35 -8.00
C LYS A 32 -17.78 -7.98 -7.83
N GLY A 33 -18.18 -6.83 -8.40
CA GLY A 33 -19.57 -6.36 -8.40
C GLY A 33 -20.11 -5.99 -7.01
N VAL A 34 -19.28 -5.96 -5.98
CA VAL A 34 -19.69 -5.69 -4.58
C VAL A 34 -20.05 -4.21 -4.35
N ILE A 35 -19.56 -3.32 -5.22
CA ILE A 35 -19.87 -1.88 -5.20
C ILE A 35 -20.57 -1.54 -6.51
N LYS A 36 -21.85 -1.15 -6.44
CA LYS A 36 -22.63 -0.78 -7.63
C LYS A 36 -21.98 0.40 -8.38
N GLY A 37 -21.53 0.16 -9.62
CA GLY A 37 -20.84 1.16 -10.45
C GLY A 37 -19.43 1.54 -9.98
N GLY A 38 -18.91 0.82 -8.98
CA GLY A 38 -17.54 0.96 -8.47
C GLY A 38 -16.51 0.18 -9.26
N TYR A 39 -15.35 -0.01 -8.68
CA TYR A 39 -14.28 -0.85 -9.19
C TYR A 39 -14.39 -2.25 -8.62
N ASP A 40 -14.08 -3.28 -9.43
CA ASP A 40 -13.67 -4.59 -8.92
C ASP A 40 -12.27 -4.46 -8.34
N PHE A 41 -11.92 -5.25 -7.32
CA PHE A 41 -10.63 -5.12 -6.65
C PHE A 41 -10.18 -6.42 -5.98
N TRP A 42 -8.86 -6.49 -5.73
CA TRP A 42 -8.27 -7.49 -4.86
C TRP A 42 -8.12 -6.95 -3.44
N VAL A 43 -8.32 -7.83 -2.46
CA VAL A 43 -7.90 -7.61 -1.07
C VAL A 43 -6.94 -8.73 -0.69
N TYR A 44 -5.73 -8.35 -0.28
CA TYR A 44 -4.74 -9.25 0.29
C TYR A 44 -4.71 -9.05 1.80
N THR A 45 -4.74 -10.15 2.56
CA THR A 45 -4.52 -10.18 4.00
C THR A 45 -3.21 -10.91 4.29
N PRO A 46 -2.29 -10.34 5.11
CA PRO A 46 -1.04 -11.01 5.48
C PRO A 46 -1.29 -12.24 6.36
N ALA A 47 -0.29 -13.12 6.49
CA ALA A 47 -0.44 -14.39 7.18
C ALA A 47 -0.76 -14.25 8.69
N ASP A 48 -0.37 -13.15 9.30
CA ASP A 48 -0.63 -12.83 10.71
C ASP A 48 -1.89 -11.98 10.95
N TYR A 49 -2.68 -11.74 9.89
CA TYR A 49 -3.82 -10.83 9.94
C TYR A 49 -4.80 -11.13 11.07
N GLU A 50 -5.14 -12.40 11.33
CA GLU A 50 -6.11 -12.77 12.37
C GLU A 50 -5.64 -12.40 13.80
N THR A 51 -4.34 -12.22 13.98
CA THR A 51 -3.75 -11.81 15.26
C THR A 51 -3.42 -10.32 15.36
N THR A 52 -3.42 -9.61 14.21
CA THR A 52 -3.00 -8.21 14.11
C THR A 52 -4.09 -7.26 13.61
N GLN A 53 -5.32 -7.73 13.44
CA GLN A 53 -6.42 -7.03 12.75
C GLN A 53 -6.42 -5.52 12.91
N ASP A 54 -6.64 -5.01 14.14
CA ASP A 54 -6.76 -3.58 14.42
C ASP A 54 -5.43 -2.81 14.30
N SER A 55 -4.30 -3.51 14.20
CA SER A 55 -2.97 -2.94 14.02
C SER A 55 -2.41 -3.12 12.60
N THR A 56 -3.15 -3.77 11.70
CA THR A 56 -2.72 -4.03 10.33
C THR A 56 -2.88 -2.77 9.47
N PRO A 57 -1.79 -2.22 8.92
CA PRO A 57 -1.87 -1.05 8.04
C PRO A 57 -2.51 -1.40 6.70
N VAL A 58 -2.94 -0.39 5.95
CA VAL A 58 -3.61 -0.53 4.65
C VAL A 58 -2.78 0.12 3.54
N ILE A 59 -2.56 -0.59 2.44
CA ILE A 59 -1.97 -0.05 1.22
C ILE A 59 -3.00 -0.07 0.10
N LEU A 60 -3.34 1.09 -0.43
CA LEU A 60 -4.12 1.27 -1.65
C LEU A 60 -3.16 1.35 -2.83
N PHE A 61 -3.19 0.35 -3.71
CA PHE A 61 -2.36 0.30 -4.91
C PHE A 61 -3.15 0.70 -6.15
N LEU A 62 -2.70 1.74 -6.84
CA LEU A 62 -3.30 2.22 -8.08
C LEU A 62 -2.40 1.92 -9.26
N HIS A 63 -2.84 1.05 -10.16
CA HIS A 63 -2.07 0.60 -11.30
C HIS A 63 -2.03 1.63 -12.44
N GLY A 64 -1.06 1.49 -13.34
CA GLY A 64 -0.94 2.28 -14.56
C GLY A 64 -1.83 1.80 -15.71
N ALA A 65 -1.86 2.55 -16.79
CA ALA A 65 -2.72 2.32 -17.96
C ALA A 65 -2.56 0.92 -18.58
N SER A 66 -1.35 0.35 -18.52
CA SER A 66 -1.07 -0.99 -19.08
C SER A 66 -1.88 -2.12 -18.46
N LEU A 67 -2.40 -1.93 -17.25
CA LEU A 67 -3.25 -2.91 -16.56
C LEU A 67 -4.75 -2.60 -16.64
N CYS A 68 -5.14 -1.49 -17.27
CA CYS A 68 -6.56 -1.17 -17.47
C CYS A 68 -7.30 -2.29 -18.19
N GLY A 69 -8.59 -2.40 -17.88
CA GLY A 69 -9.50 -3.40 -18.45
C GLY A 69 -10.49 -3.93 -17.43
N ARG A 70 -11.16 -5.02 -17.78
CA ARG A 70 -12.16 -5.68 -16.92
C ARG A 70 -11.70 -7.04 -16.37
N ASP A 71 -10.49 -7.45 -16.73
CA ASP A 71 -9.87 -8.67 -16.21
C ASP A 71 -9.06 -8.34 -14.96
N LEU A 72 -9.63 -8.60 -13.80
CA LEU A 72 -9.04 -8.32 -12.50
C LEU A 72 -7.66 -9.01 -12.31
N SER A 73 -7.40 -10.12 -13.02
CA SER A 73 -6.11 -10.82 -12.94
C SER A 73 -4.93 -9.95 -13.41
N ARG A 74 -5.19 -8.97 -14.29
CA ARG A 74 -4.17 -8.05 -14.81
C ARG A 74 -3.50 -7.23 -13.70
N VAL A 75 -4.24 -6.87 -12.65
CA VAL A 75 -3.71 -6.07 -11.52
C VAL A 75 -2.57 -6.76 -10.79
N ARG A 76 -2.44 -8.09 -10.96
CA ARG A 76 -1.39 -8.91 -10.36
C ARG A 76 -0.08 -8.98 -11.17
N ARG A 77 0.01 -8.30 -12.33
CA ARG A 77 1.17 -8.40 -13.25
C ARG A 77 2.37 -7.55 -12.81
N TYR A 78 2.15 -6.52 -12.02
CA TYR A 78 3.20 -5.75 -11.33
C TYR A 78 2.60 -5.05 -10.08
N GLY A 79 3.45 -4.34 -9.32
CA GLY A 79 3.02 -3.66 -8.11
C GLY A 79 3.14 -4.55 -6.86
N PRO A 80 2.54 -4.13 -5.73
CA PRO A 80 2.66 -4.84 -4.46
C PRO A 80 2.19 -6.30 -4.53
N LEU A 81 1.09 -6.60 -5.22
CA LEU A 81 0.60 -7.98 -5.35
C LEU A 81 1.59 -8.89 -6.09
N HIS A 82 2.26 -8.37 -7.12
CA HIS A 82 3.31 -9.13 -7.80
C HIS A 82 4.57 -9.24 -6.94
N ALA A 83 4.91 -8.19 -6.17
CA ALA A 83 6.04 -8.24 -5.24
C ALA A 83 5.85 -9.33 -4.17
N LEU A 84 4.63 -9.50 -3.65
CA LEU A 84 4.27 -10.61 -2.76
C LEU A 84 4.46 -11.98 -3.43
N GLN A 85 4.02 -12.14 -4.69
CA GLN A 85 4.23 -13.38 -5.46
C GLN A 85 5.70 -13.70 -5.67
N MET A 86 6.52 -12.66 -5.82
CA MET A 86 7.97 -12.80 -5.93
C MET A 86 8.64 -13.12 -4.58
N GLY A 87 7.94 -12.99 -3.46
CA GLY A 87 8.46 -13.30 -2.12
C GLY A 87 8.80 -12.09 -1.25
N ARG A 88 8.41 -10.87 -1.67
CA ARG A 88 8.50 -9.70 -0.79
C ARG A 88 7.49 -9.84 0.35
N ASN A 89 7.93 -9.69 1.58
CA ASN A 89 7.03 -9.58 2.71
C ASN A 89 6.50 -8.14 2.81
N ILE A 90 5.17 -7.98 2.89
CA ILE A 90 4.50 -6.70 3.07
C ILE A 90 3.42 -6.91 4.14
N PRO A 91 3.70 -6.54 5.40
CA PRO A 91 2.78 -6.76 6.52
C PRO A 91 1.66 -5.72 6.54
N ALA A 92 0.79 -5.76 5.54
CA ALA A 92 -0.32 -4.82 5.37
C ALA A 92 -1.48 -5.50 4.63
N LEU A 93 -2.70 -5.02 4.87
CA LEU A 93 -3.80 -5.21 3.94
C LEU A 93 -3.46 -4.48 2.64
N ILE A 94 -3.57 -5.15 1.48
CA ILE A 94 -3.37 -4.50 0.19
C ILE A 94 -4.67 -4.51 -0.59
N ILE A 95 -5.14 -3.33 -0.92
CA ILE A 95 -6.33 -3.10 -1.75
C ILE A 95 -5.85 -2.70 -3.14
N ALA A 96 -6.23 -3.45 -4.15
CA ALA A 96 -5.78 -3.21 -5.53
C ALA A 96 -6.98 -3.19 -6.48
N PRO A 97 -7.61 -2.01 -6.69
CA PRO A 97 -8.74 -1.87 -7.62
C PRO A 97 -8.29 -2.05 -9.08
N GLN A 98 -9.24 -2.47 -9.93
CA GLN A 98 -9.12 -2.55 -11.37
C GLN A 98 -9.79 -1.35 -12.01
N ASN A 99 -9.01 -0.47 -12.63
CA ASN A 99 -9.55 0.60 -13.47
C ASN A 99 -9.90 0.04 -14.86
N PRO A 100 -11.15 0.14 -15.32
CA PRO A 100 -11.53 -0.32 -16.66
C PRO A 100 -10.90 0.52 -17.79
N GLY A 101 -10.49 1.76 -17.51
CA GLY A 101 -9.89 2.72 -18.43
C GLY A 101 -10.24 4.16 -18.06
N GLY A 102 -9.53 5.12 -18.62
CA GLY A 102 -9.65 6.53 -18.29
C GLY A 102 -8.95 6.92 -17.00
N ALA A 103 -9.18 8.14 -16.52
CA ALA A 103 -8.62 8.62 -15.26
C ALA A 103 -9.17 7.83 -14.07
N TRP A 104 -8.37 7.70 -13.02
CA TRP A 104 -8.85 7.22 -11.74
C TRP A 104 -9.87 8.18 -11.14
N ASN A 105 -10.93 7.65 -10.54
CA ASN A 105 -11.94 8.46 -9.89
C ASN A 105 -11.75 8.38 -8.36
N PRO A 106 -11.38 9.50 -7.69
CA PRO A 106 -11.13 9.52 -6.25
C PRO A 106 -12.30 8.99 -5.42
N LYS A 107 -13.55 9.34 -5.80
CA LYS A 107 -14.73 8.83 -5.10
C LYS A 107 -14.85 7.31 -5.20
N LYS A 108 -14.67 6.74 -6.39
CA LYS A 108 -14.74 5.27 -6.55
C LYS A 108 -13.61 4.55 -5.81
N ILE A 109 -12.42 5.15 -5.72
CA ILE A 109 -11.32 4.63 -4.91
C ILE A 109 -11.73 4.66 -3.43
N ASN A 110 -12.33 5.76 -2.99
CA ASN A 110 -12.82 5.90 -1.63
C ASN A 110 -13.91 4.88 -1.29
N ASP A 111 -14.84 4.62 -2.21
CA ASP A 111 -15.89 3.61 -2.03
C ASP A 111 -15.30 2.20 -1.84
N VAL A 112 -14.20 1.88 -2.55
CA VAL A 112 -13.46 0.62 -2.36
C VAL A 112 -12.80 0.55 -0.98
N LEU A 113 -12.19 1.64 -0.54
CA LEU A 113 -11.62 1.72 0.81
C LEU A 113 -12.69 1.56 1.89
N ASP A 114 -13.81 2.28 1.78
CA ASP A 114 -14.92 2.22 2.74
C ASP A 114 -15.51 0.81 2.82
N TRP A 115 -15.72 0.17 1.67
CA TRP A 115 -16.17 -1.22 1.63
C TRP A 115 -15.16 -2.13 2.33
N THR A 116 -13.87 -1.96 2.07
CA THR A 116 -12.85 -2.81 2.69
C THR A 116 -12.80 -2.62 4.21
N LEU A 117 -12.83 -1.37 4.70
CA LEU A 117 -12.81 -1.08 6.13
C LEU A 117 -14.08 -1.54 6.86
N SER A 118 -15.20 -1.74 6.15
CA SER A 118 -16.41 -2.31 6.73
C SER A 118 -16.41 -3.85 6.79
N HIS A 119 -15.47 -4.52 6.10
CA HIS A 119 -15.39 -5.98 6.02
C HIS A 119 -14.10 -6.55 6.61
N TYR A 120 -13.08 -5.72 6.79
CA TYR A 120 -11.77 -6.09 7.33
C TYR A 120 -11.37 -5.11 8.42
N ALA A 121 -10.99 -5.61 9.58
CA ALA A 121 -10.40 -4.78 10.63
C ALA A 121 -9.01 -4.30 10.20
N ALA A 122 -8.69 -3.03 10.45
CA ALA A 122 -7.44 -2.43 10.06
C ALA A 122 -7.14 -1.16 10.88
N ASP A 123 -5.87 -0.81 10.94
CA ASP A 123 -5.45 0.47 11.52
C ASP A 123 -5.76 1.62 10.56
N THR A 124 -6.87 2.30 10.79
CA THR A 124 -7.32 3.44 9.99
C THR A 124 -6.41 4.67 10.11
N THR A 125 -5.50 4.69 11.06
CA THR A 125 -4.49 5.75 11.20
C THR A 125 -3.31 5.54 10.25
N ARG A 126 -3.17 4.32 9.66
CA ARG A 126 -2.07 3.92 8.77
C ARG A 126 -2.57 3.44 7.41
N ILE A 127 -3.28 4.32 6.70
CA ILE A 127 -3.72 4.09 5.32
C ILE A 127 -2.76 4.80 4.36
N TYR A 128 -2.17 4.05 3.45
CA TYR A 128 -1.20 4.54 2.47
C TYR A 128 -1.71 4.38 1.05
N VAL A 129 -1.29 5.28 0.16
CA VAL A 129 -1.61 5.18 -1.27
C VAL A 129 -0.32 5.19 -2.08
N ILE A 130 -0.21 4.22 -2.98
CA ILE A 130 0.93 4.13 -3.89
C ILE A 130 0.46 3.77 -5.28
N GLY A 131 1.00 4.44 -6.29
CA GLY A 131 0.67 4.15 -7.69
C GLY A 131 1.69 4.68 -8.68
N MET A 132 1.64 4.16 -9.91
CA MET A 132 2.58 4.48 -10.96
C MET A 132 1.87 4.91 -12.23
N SER A 133 2.45 5.89 -12.96
CA SER A 133 1.91 6.33 -14.23
C SER A 133 0.50 6.88 -14.09
N LEU A 134 -0.50 6.34 -14.78
CA LEU A 134 -1.91 6.63 -14.53
C LEU A 134 -2.27 6.44 -13.03
N GLY A 135 -1.70 5.43 -12.37
CA GLY A 135 -1.85 5.22 -10.92
C GLY A 135 -1.13 6.29 -10.08
N GLY A 136 -0.04 6.86 -10.58
CA GLY A 136 0.62 8.01 -9.96
C GLY A 136 -0.26 9.26 -9.96
N TYR A 137 -0.99 9.50 -11.06
CA TYR A 137 -2.06 10.52 -11.10
C TYR A 137 -3.16 10.20 -10.10
N GLY A 138 -3.70 8.97 -10.14
CA GLY A 138 -4.73 8.54 -9.21
C GLY A 138 -4.31 8.66 -7.74
N THR A 139 -3.03 8.42 -7.43
CA THR A 139 -2.46 8.59 -6.08
C THR A 139 -2.54 10.04 -5.63
N MET A 140 -2.10 10.99 -6.46
CA MET A 140 -2.15 12.41 -6.13
C MET A 140 -3.59 12.94 -6.11
N ASP A 141 -4.42 12.54 -7.07
CA ASP A 141 -5.82 12.96 -7.12
C ASP A 141 -6.60 12.44 -5.90
N TYR A 142 -6.39 11.17 -5.50
CA TYR A 142 -7.03 10.62 -4.32
C TYR A 142 -6.52 11.26 -3.02
N ALA A 143 -5.20 11.34 -2.85
CA ALA A 143 -4.59 11.90 -1.65
C ALA A 143 -4.94 13.39 -1.46
N GLY A 144 -4.98 14.16 -2.54
CA GLY A 144 -5.40 15.57 -2.50
C GLY A 144 -6.89 15.77 -2.24
N THR A 145 -7.75 14.79 -2.63
CA THR A 145 -9.19 14.83 -2.36
C THR A 145 -9.53 14.39 -0.93
N TYR A 146 -8.80 13.42 -0.39
CA TYR A 146 -9.06 12.83 0.93
C TYR A 146 -7.81 12.84 1.84
N PRO A 147 -7.16 13.99 2.06
CA PRO A 147 -5.86 14.06 2.75
C PRO A 147 -5.89 13.55 4.19
N HIS A 148 -7.03 13.71 4.88
CA HIS A 148 -7.19 13.27 6.28
C HIS A 148 -7.27 11.74 6.43
N ARG A 149 -7.54 11.03 5.34
CA ARG A 149 -7.61 9.56 5.35
C ARG A 149 -6.26 8.89 5.06
N VAL A 150 -5.29 9.62 4.53
CA VAL A 150 -4.04 9.08 4.01
C VAL A 150 -2.89 9.43 4.94
N ALA A 151 -2.24 8.43 5.52
CA ALA A 151 -1.07 8.61 6.38
C ALA A 151 0.15 9.08 5.57
N ALA A 152 0.38 8.48 4.39
CA ALA A 152 1.38 8.93 3.42
C ALA A 152 1.00 8.47 2.01
N ALA A 153 1.45 9.21 1.00
CA ALA A 153 1.27 8.87 -0.41
C ALA A 153 2.60 8.84 -1.16
N MET A 154 2.78 7.82 -2.04
CA MET A 154 3.95 7.73 -2.90
C MET A 154 3.50 7.67 -4.37
N ALA A 155 3.77 8.74 -5.12
CA ALA A 155 3.37 8.87 -6.52
C ALA A 155 4.58 8.67 -7.45
N LEU A 156 4.50 7.65 -8.32
CA LEU A 156 5.57 7.27 -9.24
C LEU A 156 5.21 7.73 -10.65
N CYS A 157 6.09 8.55 -11.25
CA CYS A 157 6.00 9.04 -12.64
C CYS A 157 4.57 9.41 -13.07
N GLY A 158 3.92 10.25 -12.30
CA GLY A 158 2.56 10.75 -12.55
C GLY A 158 2.49 12.27 -12.55
N GLY A 159 1.29 12.78 -12.40
CA GLY A 159 0.93 14.18 -12.22
C GLY A 159 -0.32 14.27 -11.35
N CYS A 160 -0.97 15.44 -11.33
CA CYS A 160 -2.24 15.66 -10.65
C CYS A 160 -3.25 16.29 -11.60
N THR A 161 -4.50 15.88 -11.55
CA THR A 161 -5.58 16.45 -12.38
C THR A 161 -6.49 17.38 -11.59
N LEU A 162 -6.30 17.47 -10.28
CA LEU A 162 -7.06 18.39 -9.43
C LEU A 162 -6.75 19.84 -9.79
N ARG A 163 -7.78 20.66 -9.83
CA ARG A 163 -7.64 22.13 -10.00
C ARG A 163 -7.07 22.78 -8.74
N ASP A 164 -7.50 22.31 -7.58
CA ASP A 164 -7.00 22.69 -6.26
C ASP A 164 -6.15 21.55 -5.70
N MET A 165 -4.88 21.82 -5.46
CA MET A 165 -3.90 20.86 -4.95
C MET A 165 -3.58 21.08 -3.46
N GLN A 166 -4.32 21.95 -2.74
CA GLN A 166 -4.02 22.27 -1.34
C GLN A 166 -3.98 21.03 -0.45
N GLY A 167 -4.91 20.08 -0.65
CA GLY A 167 -4.94 18.85 0.12
C GLY A 167 -3.66 18.00 0.00
N LEU A 168 -2.90 18.11 -1.10
CA LEU A 168 -1.61 17.42 -1.23
C LEU A 168 -0.54 17.92 -0.25
N GLY A 169 -0.65 19.12 0.24
CA GLY A 169 0.25 19.68 1.25
C GLY A 169 -0.11 19.30 2.70
N GLU A 170 -1.23 18.59 2.90
CA GLU A 170 -1.70 18.20 4.24
C GLU A 170 -1.18 16.84 4.70
N LEU A 171 -0.49 16.09 3.83
CA LEU A 171 0.02 14.74 4.10
C LEU A 171 1.46 14.55 3.62
N PRO A 172 2.22 13.62 4.21
CA PRO A 172 3.50 13.19 3.66
C PRO A 172 3.30 12.66 2.23
N LEU A 173 3.82 13.43 1.24
CA LEU A 173 3.76 13.07 -0.17
C LEU A 173 5.18 12.89 -0.71
N TRP A 174 5.47 11.72 -1.27
CA TRP A 174 6.72 11.46 -1.98
C TRP A 174 6.48 11.26 -3.48
N ILE A 175 7.01 12.16 -4.28
CA ILE A 175 6.96 12.09 -5.75
C ILE A 175 8.31 11.59 -6.26
N LEU A 176 8.32 10.47 -7.00
CA LEU A 176 9.52 9.96 -7.67
C LEU A 176 9.29 9.90 -9.18
N HIS A 177 10.24 10.44 -9.95
CA HIS A 177 10.15 10.46 -11.41
C HIS A 177 11.52 10.26 -12.07
N GLY A 178 11.58 9.47 -13.11
CA GLY A 178 12.79 9.28 -13.90
C GLY A 178 13.00 10.41 -14.89
N THR A 179 14.23 10.96 -14.97
CA THR A 179 14.50 12.09 -15.88
C THR A 179 14.50 11.68 -17.36
N ALA A 180 14.63 10.38 -17.67
CA ALA A 180 14.55 9.82 -19.02
C ALA A 180 13.20 9.15 -19.32
N ASP A 181 12.16 9.48 -18.56
CA ASP A 181 10.79 9.01 -18.79
C ASP A 181 10.23 9.60 -20.11
N ARG A 182 9.93 8.71 -21.08
CA ARG A 182 9.36 9.08 -22.39
C ARG A 182 7.87 8.79 -22.49
N ALA A 183 7.28 8.09 -21.51
CA ALA A 183 5.84 7.77 -21.51
C ALA A 183 5.04 8.85 -20.78
N VAL A 184 5.54 9.31 -19.63
CA VAL A 184 5.02 10.47 -18.91
C VAL A 184 6.18 11.41 -18.68
N GLY A 185 6.16 12.57 -19.33
CA GLY A 185 7.24 13.55 -19.17
C GLY A 185 7.35 14.02 -17.72
N ILE A 186 8.58 14.15 -17.21
CA ILE A 186 8.85 14.59 -15.83
C ILE A 186 8.14 15.91 -15.47
N ARG A 187 7.85 16.74 -16.47
CA ARG A 187 7.14 18.01 -16.29
C ARG A 187 5.81 17.86 -15.56
N HIS A 188 5.11 16.73 -15.73
CA HIS A 188 3.85 16.48 -15.03
C HIS A 188 4.03 16.45 -13.50
N SER A 189 5.08 15.79 -13.01
CA SER A 189 5.41 15.82 -11.58
C SER A 189 5.98 17.16 -11.12
N GLN A 190 6.82 17.79 -11.96
CA GLN A 190 7.39 19.10 -11.62
C GLN A 190 6.31 20.18 -11.45
N THR A 191 5.27 20.16 -12.27
CA THR A 191 4.12 21.07 -12.17
C THR A 191 3.44 20.96 -10.80
N VAL A 192 3.29 19.75 -10.26
CA VAL A 192 2.73 19.56 -8.89
C VAL A 192 3.65 20.16 -7.84
N VAL A 193 4.95 19.89 -7.91
CA VAL A 193 5.94 20.44 -6.99
C VAL A 193 5.95 21.96 -7.03
N GLU A 194 5.93 22.55 -8.22
CA GLU A 194 5.91 24.00 -8.44
C GLU A 194 4.62 24.63 -7.89
N ALA A 195 3.46 23.97 -8.08
CA ALA A 195 2.19 24.44 -7.54
C ALA A 195 2.22 24.49 -6.01
N LEU A 196 2.61 23.41 -5.35
CA LEU A 196 2.70 23.36 -3.89
C LEU A 196 3.69 24.39 -3.32
N ARG A 197 4.84 24.57 -3.98
CA ARG A 197 5.83 25.59 -3.58
C ARG A 197 5.32 27.02 -3.73
N ARG A 198 4.63 27.30 -4.83
CA ARG A 198 4.02 28.61 -5.06
C ARG A 198 3.01 28.98 -3.98
N GLU A 199 2.23 27.99 -3.52
CA GLU A 199 1.26 28.14 -2.44
C GLU A 199 1.89 28.06 -1.03
N LYS A 200 3.24 27.89 -0.92
CA LYS A 200 3.96 27.66 0.35
C LYS A 200 3.40 26.48 1.15
N ASN A 201 2.96 25.45 0.46
CA ASN A 201 2.30 24.25 1.00
C ASN A 201 3.11 22.98 0.72
N ASP A 202 4.45 23.08 0.72
CA ASP A 202 5.38 22.02 0.37
C ASP A 202 6.18 21.44 1.56
N GLN A 203 5.78 21.77 2.81
CA GLN A 203 6.50 21.34 4.02
C GLN A 203 6.51 19.82 4.18
N ARG A 204 5.44 19.14 3.73
CA ARG A 204 5.28 17.69 3.79
C ARG A 204 5.61 17.00 2.46
N LEU A 205 6.01 17.79 1.46
CA LEU A 205 6.41 17.29 0.15
C LEU A 205 7.85 16.80 0.17
N ARG A 206 8.07 15.62 -0.38
CA ARG A 206 9.36 15.11 -0.81
C ARG A 206 9.29 14.75 -2.30
N PHE A 207 10.36 15.02 -3.04
CA PHE A 207 10.46 14.58 -4.42
C PHE A 207 11.89 14.23 -4.78
N ASP A 208 12.05 13.20 -5.60
CA ASP A 208 13.34 12.75 -6.09
C ASP A 208 13.27 12.53 -7.61
N TRP A 209 14.13 13.23 -8.34
CA TRP A 209 14.32 13.08 -9.78
C TRP A 209 15.41 12.05 -10.04
N LEU A 210 15.05 10.83 -10.45
CA LEU A 210 15.99 9.73 -10.64
C LEU A 210 16.66 9.86 -11.99
N ASN A 211 17.92 10.36 -11.97
CA ASN A 211 18.64 10.71 -13.16
C ASN A 211 18.85 9.51 -14.09
N GLY A 212 18.50 9.68 -15.39
CA GLY A 212 18.62 8.66 -16.43
C GLY A 212 17.62 7.50 -16.33
N GLN A 213 16.73 7.46 -15.32
CA GLN A 213 15.75 6.39 -15.19
C GLN A 213 14.56 6.58 -16.14
N SER A 214 14.15 5.48 -16.77
CA SER A 214 13.00 5.42 -17.67
C SER A 214 11.70 5.19 -16.91
N HIS A 215 10.55 5.33 -17.59
CA HIS A 215 9.23 5.01 -17.04
C HIS A 215 9.17 3.64 -16.36
N GLY A 216 9.55 2.59 -17.09
CA GLY A 216 9.50 1.21 -16.58
C GLY A 216 10.43 0.95 -15.37
N ALA A 217 11.52 1.73 -15.25
CA ALA A 217 12.44 1.57 -14.13
C ALA A 217 11.79 1.88 -12.78
N LEU A 218 10.82 2.82 -12.75
CA LEU A 218 10.11 3.22 -11.54
C LEU A 218 9.23 2.09 -10.98
N GLY A 219 8.78 1.16 -11.81
CA GLY A 219 8.05 -0.03 -11.36
C GLY A 219 8.85 -0.94 -10.42
N ARG A 220 10.19 -0.83 -10.42
CA ARG A 220 11.06 -1.57 -9.50
C ARG A 220 10.87 -1.15 -8.05
N LEU A 221 10.39 0.05 -7.78
CA LEU A 221 10.11 0.54 -6.45
C LEU A 221 9.14 -0.37 -5.67
N PHE A 222 8.18 -0.99 -6.34
CA PHE A 222 7.26 -1.92 -5.68
C PHE A 222 7.92 -3.18 -5.11
N TYR A 223 9.16 -3.49 -5.50
CA TYR A 223 9.89 -4.67 -5.03
C TYR A 223 10.91 -4.36 -3.95
N MET A 224 11.05 -3.10 -3.53
CA MET A 224 12.02 -2.65 -2.55
C MET A 224 11.39 -2.55 -1.17
N GLU A 225 12.09 -3.03 -0.13
CA GLU A 225 11.68 -2.84 1.27
C GLU A 225 11.56 -1.37 1.63
N LYS A 226 12.56 -0.57 1.25
CA LYS A 226 12.60 0.88 1.50
C LYS A 226 11.31 1.63 1.09
N THR A 227 10.60 1.13 0.08
CA THR A 227 9.31 1.71 -0.35
C THR A 227 8.26 1.57 0.73
N TYR A 228 8.17 0.39 1.32
CA TYR A 228 7.20 0.10 2.39
C TYR A 228 7.67 0.67 3.73
N ASP A 229 8.96 0.61 4.03
CA ASP A 229 9.55 1.22 5.22
C ASP A 229 9.21 2.72 5.28
N TRP A 230 9.35 3.42 4.14
CA TRP A 230 8.98 4.83 4.07
C TRP A 230 7.48 5.04 4.31
N LEU A 231 6.61 4.25 3.70
CA LEU A 231 5.17 4.36 3.92
C LEU A 231 4.85 4.15 5.40
N PHE A 232 5.36 3.06 5.99
CA PHE A 232 5.06 2.67 7.37
C PHE A 232 5.67 3.58 8.44
N ALA A 233 6.62 4.45 8.07
CA ALA A 233 7.17 5.47 8.96
C ALA A 233 6.19 6.60 9.29
N HIS A 234 4.97 6.61 8.72
CA HIS A 234 4.00 7.69 8.88
C HIS A 234 2.66 7.20 9.43
N THR A 235 2.00 8.04 10.21
CA THR A 235 0.61 7.87 10.64
C THR A 235 -0.14 9.21 10.60
N VAL A 236 -1.46 9.18 10.46
CA VAL A 236 -2.26 10.41 10.54
C VAL A 236 -2.21 11.06 11.92
N ALA A 237 -1.81 10.31 12.95
CA ALA A 237 -1.63 10.79 14.32
C ALA A 237 -0.29 11.53 14.55
N ASP A 238 0.65 11.51 13.59
CA ASP A 238 1.95 12.15 13.72
C ASP A 238 1.80 13.67 13.84
N SER A 239 2.49 14.27 14.81
CA SER A 239 2.54 15.73 14.95
C SER A 239 3.20 16.36 13.72
N GLY A 240 2.48 17.29 13.09
CA GLY A 240 2.95 18.00 11.88
C GLY A 240 2.97 17.16 10.61
N ARG A 241 2.82 15.84 10.68
CA ARG A 241 2.78 14.90 9.52
C ARG A 241 3.93 15.16 8.52
N VAL A 242 5.16 15.27 9.02
CA VAL A 242 6.33 15.58 8.20
C VAL A 242 6.78 14.34 7.43
N ALA A 243 7.09 14.50 6.14
CA ALA A 243 7.62 13.39 5.33
C ALA A 243 9.01 12.95 5.84
N ASP A 244 9.18 11.65 6.05
CA ASP A 244 10.49 11.07 6.38
C ASP A 244 11.51 11.39 5.29
N ARG A 245 12.72 11.80 5.70
CA ARG A 245 13.84 12.14 4.81
C ARG A 245 15.08 11.27 5.02
N LEU A 246 15.03 10.35 5.98
CA LEU A 246 16.15 9.44 6.30
C LEU A 246 16.20 8.28 5.34
N ILE A 247 15.05 7.70 4.98
CA ILE A 247 14.95 6.62 4.01
C ILE A 247 15.15 7.19 2.61
N THR A 248 16.26 6.85 1.95
CA THR A 248 16.59 7.35 0.60
C THR A 248 16.53 6.25 -0.44
N ILE A 249 16.09 6.61 -1.65
CA ILE A 249 16.04 5.74 -2.83
C ILE A 249 16.95 6.33 -3.91
N THR A 250 17.89 5.50 -4.38
CA THR A 250 18.89 5.88 -5.38
C THR A 250 18.79 5.01 -6.63
N ASN A 251 19.49 5.39 -7.70
CA ASN A 251 19.64 4.55 -8.89
C ASN A 251 20.29 3.20 -8.60
N ALA A 252 21.16 3.12 -7.58
CA ALA A 252 21.77 1.86 -7.17
C ALA A 252 20.73 0.93 -6.51
N ASP A 253 19.83 1.48 -5.71
CA ASP A 253 18.74 0.72 -5.10
C ASP A 253 17.82 0.14 -6.17
N LEU A 254 17.47 0.92 -7.20
CA LEU A 254 16.65 0.43 -8.32
C LEU A 254 17.29 -0.75 -9.07
N LYS A 255 18.63 -0.75 -9.24
CA LYS A 255 19.34 -1.89 -9.84
C LYS A 255 19.28 -3.15 -8.97
N GLN A 256 19.14 -2.98 -7.66
CA GLN A 256 19.10 -4.05 -6.67
C GLN A 256 17.67 -4.34 -6.15
N ALA A 257 16.64 -3.81 -6.78
CA ALA A 257 15.25 -3.88 -6.30
C ALA A 257 14.75 -5.32 -6.04
N TYR A 258 15.30 -6.30 -6.76
CA TYR A 258 14.95 -7.73 -6.61
C TYR A 258 15.91 -8.48 -5.68
N ARG A 259 16.89 -7.79 -5.08
CA ARG A 259 17.83 -8.41 -4.13
C ARG A 259 17.07 -8.82 -2.87
N ASN A 260 17.46 -9.94 -2.29
CA ASN A 260 16.84 -10.54 -1.10
C ASN A 260 15.36 -10.93 -1.29
N ILE A 261 14.89 -11.05 -2.53
CA ILE A 261 13.60 -11.65 -2.82
C ILE A 261 13.82 -13.13 -3.10
N THR A 262 13.30 -14.00 -2.23
CA THR A 262 13.26 -15.44 -2.47
C THR A 262 11.87 -15.79 -2.95
N ARG A 263 11.77 -16.22 -4.22
CA ARG A 263 10.47 -16.59 -4.81
C ARG A 263 9.76 -17.59 -3.91
N ARG A 264 8.48 -17.33 -3.65
CA ARG A 264 7.63 -18.21 -2.85
C ARG A 264 7.59 -19.60 -3.46
N LYS A 265 7.73 -20.63 -2.62
CA LYS A 265 7.56 -22.03 -3.04
C LYS A 265 6.08 -22.36 -3.28
N GLU A 266 5.22 -21.75 -2.47
CA GLU A 266 3.77 -21.93 -2.56
C GLU A 266 3.09 -20.64 -3.04
N PRO A 267 2.08 -20.73 -3.91
CA PRO A 267 1.29 -19.59 -4.33
C PRO A 267 0.47 -19.05 -3.15
N MET A 268 0.13 -17.76 -3.20
CA MET A 268 -0.85 -17.18 -2.28
C MET A 268 -2.18 -17.94 -2.40
N HIS A 269 -2.85 -18.13 -1.26
CA HIS A 269 -4.19 -18.70 -1.28
C HIS A 269 -5.16 -17.71 -1.91
N VAL A 270 -5.73 -18.06 -3.07
CA VAL A 270 -6.68 -17.21 -3.81
C VAL A 270 -8.10 -17.70 -3.53
N LYS A 271 -8.94 -16.79 -2.99
CA LYS A 271 -10.38 -16.99 -2.76
C LYS A 271 -11.23 -16.26 -3.78
#